data_9ef84e8cd4f12a2b0aed9331f7e428ff
#
_entry.id   9ef84e8cd4f12a2b0aed9331f7e428ff
#
_cell.length_a   1.000
_cell.length_b   1.000
_cell.length_c   1.000
_cell.angle_alpha   90.00
_cell.angle_beta   90.00
_cell.angle_gamma   90.00
#
_symmetry.space_group_name_H-M   'P 1'
#
loop_
_entity.id
_entity.type
_entity.pdbx_description
1 polymer ?
#
loop_
_entity_poly.entity_id
_entity_poly.type
_entity_poly.pdbx_seq_one_letter_code
_entity_poly.pdbx_strand_id
1 'polypeptide(L)'
;MKKVYVFDTSALILYHGPLEGLTVKEVLAEAKSSLAKLRGSLVRVQEPSISSLDEVSKLAKKTGDVLSETDLKLLALALDLKKEGKVPQILTDDYSIQNLASVLGIEFSGIGEKGIKRVLRWVTFCPFCGKNFPSSENECKFCGSPLKRKPTKYTRR
;
A
#
# COMPACT_ATOMS: atom_id res chain seq x y z
N MET A 1 7.36 -7.20 22.04
CA MET A 1 6.72 -5.95 21.60
C MET A 1 5.31 -6.23 21.13
N LYS A 2 4.41 -5.33 21.47
CA LYS A 2 3.00 -5.50 21.12
C LYS A 2 2.76 -5.23 19.62
N LYS A 3 2.04 -6.12 18.97
CA LYS A 3 1.64 -5.96 17.58
C LYS A 3 0.50 -4.95 17.48
N VAL A 4 0.58 -4.03 16.52
CA VAL A 4 -0.46 -3.02 16.29
C VAL A 4 -0.99 -3.22 14.88
N TYR A 5 -2.28 -3.52 14.76
CA TYR A 5 -2.91 -3.71 13.46
C TYR A 5 -3.26 -2.37 12.81
N VAL A 6 -3.04 -2.30 11.50
CA VAL A 6 -3.42 -1.17 10.67
C VAL A 6 -4.38 -1.71 9.60
N PHE A 7 -5.56 -1.14 9.55
CA PHE A 7 -6.65 -1.64 8.68
C PHE A 7 -6.77 -0.81 7.42
N ASP A 8 -6.76 -1.47 6.26
CA ASP A 8 -7.17 -0.82 5.02
C ASP A 8 -8.70 -0.90 4.88
N THR A 9 -9.25 -0.36 3.79
CA THR A 9 -10.70 -0.33 3.58
C THR A 9 -11.29 -1.74 3.50
N SER A 10 -10.65 -2.66 2.79
CA SER A 10 -11.14 -4.03 2.68
C SER A 10 -11.07 -4.78 4.01
N ALA A 11 -10.02 -4.55 4.80
CA ALA A 11 -9.90 -5.16 6.12
C ALA A 11 -10.99 -4.67 7.06
N LEU A 12 -11.31 -3.38 6.99
CA LEU A 12 -12.37 -2.82 7.80
C LEU A 12 -13.72 -3.51 7.56
N ILE A 13 -13.96 -3.91 6.31
CA ILE A 13 -15.21 -4.55 5.92
C ILE A 13 -15.20 -6.05 6.17
N LEU A 14 -14.10 -6.74 5.86
CA LEU A 14 -14.05 -8.19 5.74
C LEU A 14 -13.33 -8.92 6.89
N TYR A 15 -12.55 -8.22 7.69
CA TYR A 15 -11.79 -8.87 8.74
C TYR A 15 -12.69 -9.39 9.85
N HIS A 16 -12.55 -10.66 10.21
CA HIS A 16 -13.38 -11.33 11.21
C HIS A 16 -12.81 -11.28 12.63
N GLY A 17 -11.57 -10.84 12.79
CA GLY A 17 -10.96 -10.73 14.11
C GLY A 17 -11.34 -9.44 14.83
N PRO A 18 -10.78 -9.22 16.03
CA PRO A 18 -11.04 -7.99 16.78
C PRO A 18 -10.60 -6.75 16.00
N LEU A 19 -11.44 -5.71 16.02
CA LEU A 19 -11.11 -4.42 15.38
C LEU A 19 -10.29 -3.53 16.32
N GLU A 20 -9.25 -4.08 16.90
CA GLU A 20 -8.32 -3.37 17.76
C GLU A 20 -7.11 -2.91 16.94
N GLY A 21 -7.03 -1.64 16.64
CA GLY A 21 -5.91 -1.12 15.87
C GLY A 21 -6.18 0.28 15.39
N LEU A 22 -5.46 0.65 14.34
CA LEU A 22 -5.45 2.00 13.80
C LEU A 22 -5.79 2.00 12.32
N THR A 23 -6.30 3.13 11.87
CA THR A 23 -6.47 3.41 10.45
C THR A 23 -6.31 4.90 10.22
N VAL A 24 -6.37 5.34 8.98
CA VAL A 24 -6.36 6.75 8.63
C VAL A 24 -7.79 7.22 8.33
N LYS A 25 -8.03 8.52 8.50
CA LYS A 25 -9.37 9.08 8.27
C LYS A 25 -9.89 8.85 6.86
N GLU A 26 -9.00 8.78 5.87
CA GLU A 26 -9.37 8.54 4.48
C GLU A 26 -10.01 7.17 4.26
N VAL A 27 -9.57 6.16 5.03
CA VAL A 27 -10.21 4.84 4.99
C VAL A 27 -11.65 4.92 5.46
N LEU A 28 -11.90 5.64 6.53
CA LEU A 28 -13.27 5.83 7.04
C LEU A 28 -14.13 6.60 6.06
N ALA A 29 -13.56 7.58 5.35
CA ALA A 29 -14.27 8.35 4.33
C ALA A 29 -14.67 7.49 3.13
N GLU A 30 -13.92 6.44 2.83
CA GLU A 30 -14.24 5.50 1.75
C GLU A 30 -15.30 4.47 2.14
N ALA A 31 -15.61 4.34 3.44
CA ALA A 31 -16.59 3.39 3.93
C ALA A 31 -18.00 3.86 3.57
N LYS A 32 -18.63 3.18 2.62
CA LYS A 32 -19.93 3.59 2.06
C LYS A 32 -21.13 2.83 2.64
N SER A 33 -20.94 1.60 3.11
CA SER A 33 -22.02 0.82 3.68
C SER A 33 -22.25 1.16 5.15
N SER A 34 -23.47 0.93 5.65
CA SER A 34 -23.78 1.11 7.07
C SER A 34 -22.92 0.22 7.95
N LEU A 35 -22.68 -1.02 7.52
CA LEU A 35 -21.83 -1.95 8.25
C LEU A 35 -20.40 -1.46 8.32
N ALA A 36 -19.84 -0.97 7.19
CA ALA A 36 -18.48 -0.46 7.18
C ALA A 36 -18.34 0.77 8.09
N LYS A 37 -19.31 1.65 8.11
CA LYS A 37 -19.33 2.82 8.99
C LYS A 37 -19.38 2.42 10.46
N LEU A 38 -20.22 1.45 10.81
CA LEU A 38 -20.30 0.93 12.16
C LEU A 38 -18.98 0.31 12.61
N ARG A 39 -18.39 -0.53 11.76
CA ARG A 39 -17.10 -1.16 12.05
C ARG A 39 -15.99 -0.12 12.18
N GLY A 40 -16.00 0.90 11.33
CA GLY A 40 -15.02 2.00 11.39
C GLY A 40 -15.06 2.77 12.70
N SER A 41 -16.22 2.86 13.35
CA SER A 41 -16.34 3.55 14.65
C SER A 41 -15.60 2.82 15.78
N LEU A 42 -15.22 1.56 15.58
CA LEU A 42 -14.52 0.74 16.57
C LEU A 42 -13.00 0.84 16.44
N VAL A 43 -12.51 1.43 15.37
CA VAL A 43 -11.08 1.55 15.07
C VAL A 43 -10.62 2.96 15.36
N ARG A 44 -9.44 3.10 15.94
CA ARG A 44 -8.87 4.43 16.20
C ARG A 44 -8.25 5.01 14.94
N VAL A 45 -8.31 6.32 14.82
CA VAL A 45 -7.76 7.07 13.68
C VAL A 45 -6.51 7.81 14.13
N GLN A 46 -5.46 7.73 13.32
CA GLN A 46 -4.23 8.48 13.55
C GLN A 46 -3.72 9.04 12.23
N GLU A 47 -3.32 10.30 12.24
CA GLU A 47 -2.74 10.95 11.07
C GLU A 47 -1.26 10.57 10.97
N PRO A 48 -0.76 10.11 9.80
CA PRO A 48 0.67 9.85 9.64
C PRO A 48 1.46 11.15 9.57
N SER A 49 2.74 11.07 9.93
CA SER A 49 3.64 12.22 9.82
C SER A 49 3.92 12.56 8.36
N ILE A 50 4.20 13.83 8.09
CA ILE A 50 4.58 14.31 6.76
C ILE A 50 5.88 13.62 6.31
N SER A 51 6.82 13.44 7.22
CA SER A 51 8.09 12.79 6.96
C SER A 51 7.92 11.36 6.45
N SER A 52 7.10 10.56 7.12
CA SER A 52 6.83 9.19 6.69
C SER A 52 6.05 9.12 5.40
N LEU A 53 5.09 10.02 5.21
CA LEU A 53 4.31 10.10 3.97
C LEU A 53 5.23 10.42 2.77
N ASP A 54 6.16 11.36 2.94
CA ASP A 54 7.13 11.69 1.91
C ASP A 54 8.04 10.50 1.57
N GLU A 55 8.52 9.81 2.59
CA GLU A 55 9.38 8.63 2.43
C GLU A 55 8.68 7.51 1.66
N VAL A 56 7.43 7.21 2.02
CA VAL A 56 6.62 6.19 1.35
C VAL A 56 6.31 6.61 -0.09
N SER A 57 5.99 7.88 -0.33
CA SER A 57 5.69 8.40 -1.66
C SER A 57 6.89 8.27 -2.60
N LYS A 58 8.07 8.58 -2.12
CA LYS A 58 9.32 8.42 -2.89
C LYS A 58 9.60 6.96 -3.21
N LEU A 59 9.36 6.08 -2.25
CA LEU A 59 9.55 4.65 -2.44
C LEU A 59 8.58 4.09 -3.49
N ALA A 60 7.32 4.52 -3.45
CA ALA A 60 6.31 4.10 -4.43
C ALA A 60 6.72 4.48 -5.85
N LYS A 61 7.28 5.68 -6.03
CA LYS A 61 7.81 6.11 -7.33
C LYS A 61 8.97 5.23 -7.77
N LYS A 62 9.84 4.86 -6.85
CA LYS A 62 11.01 4.04 -7.13
C LYS A 62 10.63 2.61 -7.54
N THR A 63 9.66 2.01 -6.88
CA THR A 63 9.19 0.65 -7.20
C THR A 63 8.23 0.63 -8.39
N GLY A 64 7.63 1.76 -8.73
CA GLY A 64 6.63 1.86 -9.79
C GLY A 64 5.24 1.39 -9.38
N ASP A 65 5.01 1.12 -8.11
CA ASP A 65 3.69 0.75 -7.62
C ASP A 65 2.71 1.92 -7.76
N VAL A 66 1.48 1.61 -8.16
CA VAL A 66 0.41 2.60 -8.24
C VAL A 66 -0.43 2.49 -6.99
N LEU A 67 -0.39 3.53 -6.17
CA LEU A 67 -1.07 3.59 -4.88
C LEU A 67 -1.88 4.87 -4.79
N SER A 68 -3.07 4.76 -4.19
CA SER A 68 -3.88 5.94 -3.88
C SER A 68 -3.25 6.72 -2.73
N GLU A 69 -3.70 7.95 -2.54
CA GLU A 69 -3.28 8.74 -1.37
C GLU A 69 -3.60 8.03 -0.06
N THR A 70 -4.78 7.39 0.01
CA THR A 70 -5.18 6.60 1.17
C THR A 70 -4.19 5.47 1.46
N ASP A 71 -3.77 4.73 0.44
CA ASP A 71 -2.82 3.63 0.58
C ASP A 71 -1.45 4.13 1.05
N LEU A 72 -0.99 5.25 0.52
CA LEU A 72 0.26 5.87 0.93
C LEU A 72 0.20 6.29 2.39
N LYS A 73 -0.92 6.83 2.83
CA LYS A 73 -1.11 7.24 4.23
C LYS A 73 -1.16 6.04 5.18
N LEU A 74 -1.75 4.93 4.76
CA LEU A 74 -1.74 3.70 5.56
C LEU A 74 -0.32 3.18 5.77
N LEU A 75 0.47 3.16 4.71
CA LEU A 75 1.88 2.76 4.80
C LEU A 75 2.68 3.73 5.64
N ALA A 76 2.42 5.02 5.51
CA ALA A 76 3.09 6.06 6.31
C ALA A 76 2.75 5.92 7.80
N LEU A 77 1.50 5.62 8.12
CA LEU A 77 1.09 5.36 9.50
C LEU A 77 1.84 4.16 10.08
N ALA A 78 1.89 3.07 9.33
CA ALA A 78 2.62 1.87 9.76
C ALA A 78 4.11 2.17 9.93
N LEU A 79 4.70 2.98 9.05
CA LEU A 79 6.09 3.39 9.17
C LEU A 79 6.33 4.21 10.44
N ASP A 80 5.42 5.13 10.76
CA ASP A 80 5.50 5.91 12.02
C ASP A 80 5.49 4.98 13.24
N LEU A 81 4.61 4.00 13.25
CA LEU A 81 4.52 3.02 14.34
C LEU A 81 5.83 2.24 14.47
N LYS A 82 6.41 1.84 13.36
CA LYS A 82 7.69 1.14 13.35
C LYS A 82 8.81 2.02 13.93
N LYS A 83 8.85 3.28 13.55
CA LYS A 83 9.83 4.24 14.06
C LYS A 83 9.68 4.47 15.56
N GLU A 84 8.47 4.32 16.09
CA GLU A 84 8.18 4.41 17.53
C GLU A 84 8.58 3.14 18.31
N GLY A 85 9.11 2.13 17.64
CA GLY A 85 9.49 0.86 18.27
C GLY A 85 8.35 -0.14 18.40
N LYS A 86 7.20 0.14 17.80
CA LYS A 86 6.07 -0.80 17.75
C LYS A 86 6.22 -1.77 16.59
N VAL A 87 5.42 -2.82 16.60
CA VAL A 87 5.39 -3.81 15.53
C VAL A 87 4.06 -3.68 14.76
N PRO A 88 4.00 -2.81 13.74
CA PRO A 88 2.78 -2.66 12.96
C PRO A 88 2.57 -3.89 12.05
N GLN A 89 1.32 -4.26 11.86
CA GLN A 89 0.92 -5.27 10.89
C GLN A 89 -0.25 -4.74 10.09
N ILE A 90 -0.04 -4.56 8.80
CA ILE A 90 -1.08 -4.06 7.90
C ILE A 90 -1.97 -5.23 7.49
N LEU A 91 -3.28 -5.06 7.63
CA LEU A 91 -4.27 -6.02 7.16
C LEU A 91 -4.81 -5.53 5.82
N THR A 92 -4.42 -6.21 4.75
CA THR A 92 -4.76 -5.81 3.39
C THR A 92 -4.62 -6.98 2.42
N ASP A 93 -5.48 -7.03 1.41
CA ASP A 93 -5.33 -7.94 0.27
C ASP A 93 -4.73 -7.23 -0.95
N ASP A 94 -4.42 -5.94 -0.85
CA ASP A 94 -3.83 -5.16 -1.94
C ASP A 94 -2.34 -5.48 -2.09
N TYR A 95 -1.97 -6.06 -3.22
CA TYR A 95 -0.58 -6.46 -3.48
C TYR A 95 0.40 -5.29 -3.57
N SER A 96 -0.06 -4.12 -4.01
CA SER A 96 0.80 -2.94 -4.05
C SER A 96 1.17 -2.47 -2.66
N ILE A 97 0.21 -2.48 -1.73
CA ILE A 97 0.49 -2.16 -0.32
C ILE A 97 1.43 -3.20 0.28
N GLN A 98 1.17 -4.49 0.04
CA GLN A 98 2.00 -5.58 0.53
C GLN A 98 3.43 -5.47 0.00
N ASN A 99 3.60 -5.12 -1.27
CA ASN A 99 4.90 -4.98 -1.89
C ASN A 99 5.73 -3.88 -1.19
N LEU A 100 5.14 -2.69 -1.01
CA LEU A 100 5.82 -1.59 -0.32
C LEU A 100 6.08 -1.89 1.16
N ALA A 101 5.12 -2.55 1.82
CA ALA A 101 5.31 -2.98 3.21
C ALA A 101 6.53 -3.91 3.31
N SER A 102 6.69 -4.82 2.36
CA SER A 102 7.86 -5.72 2.32
C SER A 102 9.17 -4.95 2.20
N VAL A 103 9.22 -3.94 1.33
CA VAL A 103 10.41 -3.11 1.14
C VAL A 103 10.73 -2.32 2.42
N LEU A 104 9.70 -1.84 3.11
CA LEU A 104 9.86 -1.08 4.35
C LEU A 104 10.15 -1.96 5.57
N GLY A 105 10.08 -3.27 5.43
CA GLY A 105 10.22 -4.18 6.57
C GLY A 105 9.03 -4.14 7.51
N ILE A 106 7.84 -3.83 6.99
CA ILE A 106 6.59 -3.81 7.74
C ILE A 106 5.84 -5.10 7.49
N GLU A 107 5.37 -5.73 8.56
CA GLU A 107 4.58 -6.95 8.47
C GLU A 107 3.20 -6.67 7.89
N PHE A 108 2.66 -7.64 7.17
CA PHE A 108 1.30 -7.56 6.65
C PHE A 108 0.66 -8.95 6.65
N SER A 109 -0.66 -8.96 6.60
CA SER A 109 -1.45 -10.19 6.43
C SER A 109 -2.57 -9.91 5.46
N GLY A 110 -2.86 -10.88 4.58
CA GLY A 110 -4.06 -10.84 3.76
C GLY A 110 -5.29 -11.19 4.59
N ILE A 111 -6.45 -10.89 4.04
CA ILE A 111 -7.72 -11.20 4.67
C ILE A 111 -8.31 -12.47 4.07
N GLY A 112 -8.26 -12.61 2.75
CA GLY A 112 -8.76 -13.77 2.04
C GLY A 112 -7.86 -14.30 0.95
N GLU A 113 -6.80 -13.59 0.59
CA GLU A 113 -5.88 -13.99 -0.49
C GLU A 113 -4.47 -14.18 0.05
N LYS A 114 -3.67 -14.94 -0.72
CA LYS A 114 -2.25 -15.10 -0.39
C LYS A 114 -1.51 -13.81 -0.64
N GLY A 115 -0.64 -13.42 0.27
CA GLY A 115 0.22 -12.28 0.10
C GLY A 115 1.30 -12.52 -0.96
N ILE A 116 2.00 -11.48 -1.34
CA ILE A 116 3.12 -11.58 -2.27
C ILE A 116 4.28 -12.32 -1.63
N LYS A 117 5.02 -13.06 -2.45
CA LYS A 117 6.20 -13.83 -2.01
C LYS A 117 7.52 -13.14 -2.34
N ARG A 118 7.48 -12.13 -3.21
CA ARG A 118 8.65 -11.39 -3.67
C ARG A 118 8.32 -9.92 -3.77
N VAL A 119 9.31 -9.08 -3.52
CA VAL A 119 9.22 -7.66 -3.79
C VAL A 119 9.22 -7.48 -5.31
N LEU A 120 8.25 -6.74 -5.82
CA LEU A 120 8.12 -6.45 -7.23
C LEU A 120 8.53 -5.01 -7.51
N ARG A 121 9.16 -4.82 -8.64
CA ARG A 121 9.41 -3.50 -9.21
C ARG A 121 8.70 -3.43 -10.55
N TRP A 122 7.91 -2.40 -10.74
CA TRP A 122 7.15 -2.20 -11.97
C TRP A 122 7.93 -1.32 -12.93
N VAL A 123 7.97 -1.73 -14.19
CA VAL A 123 8.58 -0.95 -15.27
C VAL A 123 7.51 -0.61 -16.28
N THR A 124 7.52 0.65 -16.71
CA THR A 124 6.68 1.12 -17.82
C THR A 124 7.51 1.01 -19.08
N PHE A 125 6.94 0.41 -20.13
CA PHE A 125 7.66 0.16 -21.38
C PHE A 125 6.77 0.29 -22.59
N CYS A 126 7.38 0.54 -23.75
CA CYS A 126 6.69 0.50 -25.02
C CYS A 126 6.75 -0.91 -25.61
N PRO A 127 5.60 -1.57 -25.87
CA PRO A 127 5.60 -2.92 -26.41
C PRO A 127 6.16 -3.02 -27.84
N PHE A 128 6.20 -1.90 -28.57
CA PHE A 128 6.72 -1.88 -29.94
C PHE A 128 8.20 -1.51 -30.00
N CYS A 129 8.61 -0.50 -29.25
CA CYS A 129 10.00 -0.04 -29.22
C CYS A 129 10.87 -0.79 -28.23
N GLY A 130 10.29 -1.43 -27.22
CA GLY A 130 11.01 -2.12 -26.18
C GLY A 130 11.69 -1.21 -25.16
N LYS A 131 11.54 0.09 -25.29
CA LYS A 131 12.20 1.06 -24.41
C LYS A 131 11.44 1.24 -23.10
N ASN A 132 12.16 1.49 -22.02
CA ASN A 132 11.59 1.78 -20.72
C ASN A 132 11.38 3.28 -20.53
N PHE A 133 10.33 3.62 -19.78
CA PHE A 133 9.95 5.02 -19.50
C PHE A 133 9.63 5.18 -18.02
N PRO A 134 9.66 6.42 -17.49
CA PRO A 134 9.17 6.69 -16.14
C PRO A 134 7.69 6.31 -16.00
N SER A 135 7.30 5.92 -14.79
CA SER A 135 5.92 5.49 -14.52
C SER A 135 4.87 6.59 -14.73
N SER A 136 5.30 7.85 -14.79
CA SER A 136 4.43 9.00 -15.05
C SER A 136 4.06 9.16 -16.53
N GLU A 137 4.76 8.47 -17.43
CA GLU A 137 4.49 8.57 -18.86
C GLU A 137 3.38 7.61 -19.27
N ASN A 138 2.55 8.04 -20.22
CA ASN A 138 1.44 7.25 -20.75
C ASN A 138 1.63 6.82 -22.19
N GLU A 139 2.45 7.55 -22.94
CA GLU A 139 2.68 7.30 -24.36
C GLU A 139 4.17 7.28 -24.68
N CYS A 140 4.54 6.47 -25.67
CA CYS A 140 5.90 6.40 -26.16
C CYS A 140 6.25 7.70 -26.90
N LYS A 141 7.36 8.33 -26.53
CA LYS A 141 7.85 9.55 -27.19
C LYS A 141 8.29 9.36 -28.63
N PHE A 142 8.58 8.11 -29.00
CA PHE A 142 9.11 7.78 -30.32
C PHE A 142 8.06 7.31 -31.31
N CYS A 143 7.08 6.49 -30.87
CA CYS A 143 6.06 5.94 -31.76
C CYS A 143 4.64 6.32 -31.40
N GLY A 144 4.41 6.99 -30.27
CA GLY A 144 3.09 7.41 -29.84
C GLY A 144 2.20 6.30 -29.30
N SER A 145 2.68 5.06 -29.20
CA SER A 145 1.89 3.94 -28.71
C SER A 145 1.65 4.04 -27.21
N PRO A 146 0.49 3.54 -26.72
CA PRO A 146 0.25 3.46 -25.29
C PRO A 146 1.31 2.58 -24.62
N LEU A 147 1.79 3.03 -23.47
CA LEU A 147 2.76 2.29 -22.67
C LEU A 147 2.06 1.25 -21.81
N LYS A 148 2.78 0.17 -21.52
CA LYS A 148 2.31 -0.92 -20.65
C LYS A 148 3.24 -1.07 -19.47
N ARG A 149 2.76 -1.73 -18.43
CA ARG A 149 3.55 -2.02 -17.23
C ARG A 149 3.82 -3.51 -17.14
N LYS A 150 5.00 -3.85 -16.66
CA LYS A 150 5.36 -5.25 -16.35
C LYS A 150 6.17 -5.29 -15.06
N PRO A 151 6.06 -6.37 -14.26
CA PRO A 151 6.91 -6.52 -13.10
C PRO A 151 8.30 -7.00 -13.51
N THR A 152 9.32 -6.50 -12.80
CA THR A 152 10.66 -7.08 -12.86
C THR A 152 10.94 -7.76 -11.53
N LYS A 153 11.68 -8.85 -11.56
CA LYS A 153 12.13 -9.48 -10.33
C LYS A 153 13.01 -8.50 -9.56
N TYR A 154 12.73 -8.38 -8.29
CA TYR A 154 13.51 -7.50 -7.45
C TYR A 154 14.24 -8.31 -6.39
N THR A 155 13.77 -8.32 -5.18
CA THR A 155 14.36 -9.09 -4.11
C THR A 155 13.34 -10.00 -3.46
N ARG A 156 13.80 -11.10 -2.84
CA ARG A 156 12.91 -11.86 -1.98
C ARG A 156 12.69 -11.11 -0.67
N ARG A 157 11.50 -11.24 -0.20
CA ARG A 157 11.15 -10.75 1.14
C ARG A 157 12.03 -11.40 2.18
#